data_273d1bbe8427af9121f987cd26850607
#
_entry.id   273d1bbe8427af9121f987cd26850607
#
_cell.length_a   1.000
_cell.length_b   1.000
_cell.length_c   1.000
_cell.angle_alpha   90.00
_cell.angle_beta   90.00
_cell.angle_gamma   90.00
#
_symmetry.space_group_name_H-M   'P 1'
#
loop_
_entity.id
_entity.type
_entity.pdbx_description
1 polymer ?
#
loop_
_entity_poly.entity_id
_entity_poly.type
_entity_poly.pdbx_seq_one_letter_code
_entity_poly.pdbx_strand_id
1 'polypeptide(L)'
;MGKLKPLGLISIGALAGILVSLGITAVAQRDAPSPLPLEELRQFTDVFGAIKANYVEAVPDRKLITEAISGMLSGLDPHSAYLDADAFKELQVGTQGEFGGLGIEVGTEDGFIKVVSPTEDTPAARAGIKSGDLIVKIDEKPTKGMSLGDAVKLMRGKPKTQIVLTISRKGEARPLVVPIVREVIHVQSVKSKLIEPGYGYLRVTQFQEHTVENLVRHIDQLAKQGPLKGLVLDLRNDPGGLLHGAVGVSAAFLPAKSVVVTTDGRTEDAKRKYVASPEDYLRGTRDDALKRLPAWVRSVPMVVLVNAGSASASEIVAGALQDYKRATVIGTQTFGKGSVQSILPLSNTTAIKLTTARYYTPNGRSIQAKGITPDYIVEETPEGEVSAFRLREADLTRHLLNGKDDEAKPAVPRPLDEAETKLLDRKPVEFGSADDYQLKQAMNFLTGQPVVVAKAKDETTADADAAKAKTAAAAAGAAKGKAAK
;
A
#
# COMPACT_ATOMS: atom_id res chain seq x y z
N MET A 1 23.03 61.26 -50.02
CA MET A 1 23.18 59.94 -49.40
C MET A 1 23.08 60.13 -47.88
N GLY A 2 22.06 59.61 -47.18
CA GLY A 2 22.10 59.61 -45.73
C GLY A 2 20.83 59.66 -44.95
N LYS A 3 19.61 59.55 -45.53
CA LYS A 3 18.32 59.60 -44.76
C LYS A 3 17.56 58.29 -44.62
N LEU A 4 18.11 57.19 -45.14
CA LEU A 4 17.45 55.83 -45.01
C LEU A 4 17.89 54.99 -43.82
N LYS A 5 18.97 55.34 -43.11
CA LYS A 5 19.50 54.58 -41.97
C LYS A 5 18.59 54.60 -40.71
N PRO A 6 17.94 55.69 -40.29
CA PRO A 6 17.09 55.66 -39.09
C PRO A 6 15.80 54.88 -39.28
N LEU A 7 15.22 54.86 -40.50
CA LEU A 7 13.98 54.14 -40.77
C LEU A 7 14.15 52.62 -40.68
N GLY A 8 15.31 52.09 -41.15
CA GLY A 8 15.65 50.66 -41.03
C GLY A 8 15.81 50.20 -39.59
N LEU A 9 16.43 51.01 -38.73
CA LEU A 9 16.60 50.72 -37.32
C LEU A 9 15.28 50.73 -36.56
N ILE A 10 14.38 51.63 -36.88
CA ILE A 10 13.01 51.66 -36.29
C ILE A 10 12.19 50.43 -36.71
N SER A 11 12.30 50.02 -37.99
CA SER A 11 11.59 48.84 -38.49
C SER A 11 12.10 47.55 -37.85
N ILE A 12 13.43 47.40 -37.62
CA ILE A 12 14.03 46.24 -36.92
C ILE A 12 13.59 46.24 -35.45
N GLY A 13 13.60 47.38 -34.78
CA GLY A 13 13.14 47.50 -33.39
C GLY A 13 11.66 47.15 -33.21
N ALA A 14 10.79 47.61 -34.14
CA ALA A 14 9.39 47.26 -34.15
C ALA A 14 9.14 45.76 -34.38
N LEU A 15 9.87 45.11 -35.30
CA LEU A 15 9.78 43.68 -35.57
C LEU A 15 10.25 42.87 -34.37
N ALA A 16 11.37 43.25 -33.75
CA ALA A 16 11.86 42.60 -32.53
C ALA A 16 10.93 42.77 -31.36
N GLY A 17 10.32 43.94 -31.17
CA GLY A 17 9.29 44.17 -30.14
C GLY A 17 8.03 43.33 -30.32
N ILE A 18 7.56 43.17 -31.56
CA ILE A 18 6.42 42.31 -31.91
C ILE A 18 6.76 40.83 -31.65
N LEU A 19 7.95 40.36 -32.00
CA LEU A 19 8.40 38.99 -31.78
C LEU A 19 8.54 38.67 -30.26
N VAL A 20 9.09 39.61 -29.50
CA VAL A 20 9.18 39.48 -28.03
C VAL A 20 7.78 39.51 -27.42
N SER A 21 6.90 40.37 -27.83
CA SER A 21 5.52 40.44 -27.35
C SER A 21 4.71 39.16 -27.67
N LEU A 22 4.85 38.66 -28.92
CA LEU A 22 4.23 37.37 -29.30
C LEU A 22 4.83 36.18 -28.54
N GLY A 23 6.16 36.21 -28.25
CA GLY A 23 6.83 35.18 -27.44
C GLY A 23 6.35 35.18 -26.00
N ILE A 24 6.18 36.35 -25.39
CA ILE A 24 5.67 36.47 -23.99
C ILE A 24 4.19 36.04 -23.90
N THR A 25 3.35 36.42 -24.88
CA THR A 25 1.95 35.97 -24.93
C THR A 25 1.84 34.46 -25.14
N ALA A 26 2.70 33.85 -25.97
CA ALA A 26 2.69 32.41 -26.19
C ALA A 26 3.15 31.60 -24.95
N VAL A 27 4.09 32.14 -24.14
CA VAL A 27 4.49 31.53 -22.88
C VAL A 27 3.43 31.72 -21.81
N ALA A 28 2.79 32.89 -21.72
CA ALA A 28 1.71 33.17 -20.77
C ALA A 28 0.44 32.35 -21.06
N GLN A 29 0.17 31.94 -22.30
CA GLN A 29 -0.96 31.07 -22.63
C GLN A 29 -0.72 29.58 -22.32
N ARG A 30 0.52 29.14 -22.12
CA ARG A 30 0.80 27.73 -21.78
C ARG A 30 0.37 27.31 -20.39
N ASP A 31 0.24 28.23 -19.46
CA ASP A 31 -0.10 27.98 -18.06
C ASP A 31 -1.41 28.64 -17.58
N ALA A 32 -2.24 29.15 -18.51
CA ALA A 32 -3.53 29.69 -18.14
C ALA A 32 -4.43 28.56 -17.61
N PRO A 33 -4.91 28.61 -16.34
CA PRO A 33 -5.85 27.62 -15.84
C PRO A 33 -7.07 27.59 -16.75
N SER A 34 -7.55 26.39 -17.09
CA SER A 34 -8.79 26.23 -17.86
C SER A 34 -9.91 27.08 -17.23
N PRO A 35 -10.71 27.83 -18.04
CA PRO A 35 -11.78 28.64 -17.50
C PRO A 35 -12.71 27.76 -16.64
N LEU A 36 -13.16 28.31 -15.52
CA LEU A 36 -14.09 27.60 -14.63
C LEU A 36 -15.41 27.31 -15.41
N PRO A 37 -15.94 26.08 -15.29
CA PRO A 37 -17.19 25.68 -15.94
C PRO A 37 -18.37 26.30 -15.18
N LEU A 38 -18.71 27.56 -15.49
CA LEU A 38 -19.69 28.36 -14.72
C LEU A 38 -21.12 27.82 -14.78
N GLU A 39 -21.51 27.22 -15.91
CA GLU A 39 -22.85 26.61 -16.04
C GLU A 39 -22.99 25.36 -15.16
N GLU A 40 -21.99 24.49 -15.16
CA GLU A 40 -21.95 23.28 -14.35
C GLU A 40 -21.85 23.59 -12.84
N LEU A 41 -21.11 24.66 -12.49
CA LEU A 41 -21.06 25.14 -11.10
C LEU A 41 -22.40 25.75 -10.67
N ARG A 42 -23.15 26.39 -11.56
CA ARG A 42 -24.50 26.87 -11.28
C ARG A 42 -25.44 25.69 -11.02
N GLN A 43 -25.44 24.68 -11.90
CA GLN A 43 -26.25 23.47 -11.70
C GLN A 43 -25.91 22.78 -10.37
N PHE A 44 -24.62 22.69 -10.00
CA PHE A 44 -24.20 22.15 -8.71
C PHE A 44 -24.80 22.94 -7.54
N THR A 45 -24.79 24.30 -7.60
CA THR A 45 -25.37 25.15 -6.56
C THR A 45 -26.90 25.02 -6.50
N ASP A 46 -27.58 24.88 -7.64
CA ASP A 46 -29.03 24.70 -7.70
C ASP A 46 -29.44 23.35 -7.06
N VAL A 47 -28.70 22.26 -7.35
CA VAL A 47 -28.90 20.93 -6.70
C VAL A 47 -28.68 21.03 -5.20
N PHE A 48 -27.60 21.70 -4.77
CA PHE A 48 -27.30 21.89 -3.35
C PHE A 48 -28.44 22.63 -2.64
N GLY A 49 -28.95 23.72 -3.24
CA GLY A 49 -30.12 24.50 -2.74
C GLY A 49 -31.40 23.68 -2.69
N ALA A 50 -31.66 22.88 -3.74
CA ALA A 50 -32.83 22.00 -3.80
C ALA A 50 -32.83 20.93 -2.72
N ILE A 51 -31.67 20.30 -2.42
CA ILE A 51 -31.53 19.34 -1.34
C ILE A 51 -31.82 20.01 0.01
N LYS A 52 -31.24 21.19 0.25
CA LYS A 52 -31.45 21.91 1.52
C LYS A 52 -32.91 22.30 1.73
N ALA A 53 -33.61 22.67 0.66
CA ALA A 53 -35.01 23.13 0.74
C ALA A 53 -36.03 22.00 0.85
N ASN A 54 -35.76 20.84 0.20
CA ASN A 54 -36.80 19.83 -0.03
C ASN A 54 -36.49 18.45 0.55
N TYR A 55 -35.28 18.18 0.99
CA TYR A 55 -34.97 16.85 1.59
C TYR A 55 -35.73 16.68 2.89
N VAL A 56 -36.19 15.44 3.13
CA VAL A 56 -37.07 15.09 4.28
C VAL A 56 -36.47 15.42 5.65
N GLU A 57 -35.15 15.46 5.77
CA GLU A 57 -34.43 15.81 6.98
C GLU A 57 -33.45 16.96 6.76
N ALA A 58 -33.19 17.75 7.80
CA ALA A 58 -32.17 18.80 7.73
C ALA A 58 -30.78 18.20 7.64
N VAL A 59 -30.04 18.54 6.56
CA VAL A 59 -28.67 18.11 6.37
C VAL A 59 -27.70 19.29 6.54
N PRO A 60 -26.65 19.15 7.39
CA PRO A 60 -25.63 20.19 7.54
C PRO A 60 -24.89 20.48 6.23
N ASP A 61 -24.65 21.74 5.92
CA ASP A 61 -23.93 22.18 4.69
C ASP A 61 -22.58 21.49 4.55
N ARG A 62 -21.83 21.42 5.65
CA ARG A 62 -20.52 20.76 5.68
C ARG A 62 -20.59 19.31 5.21
N LYS A 63 -21.63 18.58 5.63
CA LYS A 63 -21.83 17.18 5.21
C LYS A 63 -22.05 17.08 3.71
N LEU A 64 -22.96 17.90 3.15
CA LEU A 64 -23.25 17.92 1.72
C LEU A 64 -22.01 18.25 0.88
N ILE A 65 -21.23 19.25 1.29
CA ILE A 65 -19.99 19.63 0.58
C ILE A 65 -18.94 18.52 0.68
N THR A 66 -18.76 17.91 1.87
CA THR A 66 -17.80 16.81 2.05
C THR A 66 -18.17 15.61 1.18
N GLU A 67 -19.44 15.22 1.14
CA GLU A 67 -19.92 14.11 0.30
C GLU A 67 -19.76 14.41 -1.20
N ALA A 68 -20.00 15.67 -1.61
CA ALA A 68 -19.79 16.07 -2.99
C ALA A 68 -18.32 15.97 -3.41
N ILE A 69 -17.38 16.45 -2.57
CA ILE A 69 -15.94 16.33 -2.80
C ILE A 69 -15.53 14.85 -2.84
N SER A 70 -16.01 14.05 -1.89
CA SER A 70 -15.74 12.61 -1.83
C SER A 70 -16.27 11.90 -3.08
N GLY A 71 -17.45 12.27 -3.56
CA GLY A 71 -18.05 11.75 -4.79
C GLY A 71 -17.21 12.05 -6.03
N MET A 72 -16.71 13.28 -6.17
CA MET A 72 -15.82 13.64 -7.28
C MET A 72 -14.55 12.78 -7.29
N LEU A 73 -13.91 12.58 -6.15
CA LEU A 73 -12.65 11.82 -6.05
C LEU A 73 -12.87 10.33 -6.25
N SER A 74 -13.86 9.73 -5.60
CA SER A 74 -14.21 8.31 -5.76
C SER A 74 -14.73 7.97 -7.16
N GLY A 75 -15.16 8.98 -7.92
CA GLY A 75 -15.53 8.86 -9.33
C GLY A 75 -14.35 8.66 -10.27
N LEU A 76 -13.12 9.01 -9.85
CA LEU A 76 -11.91 8.94 -10.68
C LEU A 76 -11.28 7.53 -10.69
N ASP A 77 -10.98 7.02 -9.52
CA ASP A 77 -10.32 5.73 -9.32
C ASP A 77 -10.50 5.25 -7.85
N PRO A 78 -10.19 3.98 -7.50
CA PRO A 78 -10.42 3.46 -6.15
C PRO A 78 -9.41 3.95 -5.10
N HIS A 79 -8.40 4.72 -5.48
CA HIS A 79 -7.32 5.17 -4.59
C HIS A 79 -7.39 6.66 -4.30
N SER A 80 -8.07 7.44 -5.13
CA SER A 80 -8.30 8.88 -4.92
C SER A 80 -9.37 9.08 -3.86
N ALA A 81 -9.10 9.94 -2.86
CA ALA A 81 -10.01 10.15 -1.74
C ALA A 81 -9.86 11.54 -1.12
N TYR A 82 -10.93 12.05 -0.55
CA TYR A 82 -10.89 13.17 0.38
C TYR A 82 -10.44 12.67 1.76
N LEU A 83 -9.51 13.38 2.35
CA LEU A 83 -9.00 13.11 3.69
C LEU A 83 -9.53 14.21 4.62
N ASP A 84 -10.47 13.86 5.47
CA ASP A 84 -10.87 14.70 6.59
C ASP A 84 -9.79 14.73 7.67
N ALA A 85 -10.03 15.40 8.79
CA ALA A 85 -9.02 15.59 9.83
C ALA A 85 -8.54 14.26 10.44
N ASP A 86 -9.44 13.30 10.62
CA ASP A 86 -9.11 11.99 11.18
C ASP A 86 -8.34 11.15 10.17
N ALA A 87 -8.84 11.04 8.93
CA ALA A 87 -8.20 10.28 7.87
C ALA A 87 -6.82 10.85 7.48
N PHE A 88 -6.67 12.18 7.46
CA PHE A 88 -5.37 12.81 7.18
C PHE A 88 -4.36 12.53 8.29
N LYS A 89 -4.80 12.60 9.55
CA LYS A 89 -3.97 12.26 10.70
C LYS A 89 -3.60 10.78 10.72
N GLU A 90 -4.53 9.88 10.41
CA GLU A 90 -4.26 8.44 10.31
C GLU A 90 -3.24 8.13 9.20
N LEU A 91 -3.36 8.77 8.05
CA LEU A 91 -2.37 8.66 6.98
C LEU A 91 -0.98 9.11 7.43
N GLN A 92 -0.88 10.26 8.13
CA GLN A 92 0.39 10.75 8.65
C GLN A 92 1.01 9.78 9.65
N VAL A 93 0.22 9.27 10.59
CA VAL A 93 0.65 8.25 11.55
C VAL A 93 1.13 6.98 10.84
N GLY A 94 0.37 6.49 9.87
CA GLY A 94 0.73 5.29 9.12
C GLY A 94 2.02 5.44 8.33
N THR A 95 2.26 6.61 7.74
CA THR A 95 3.48 6.89 6.95
C THR A 95 4.70 7.14 7.83
N GLN A 96 4.54 7.83 8.96
CA GLN A 96 5.62 8.02 9.93
C GLN A 96 6.02 6.71 10.61
N GLY A 97 5.07 5.78 10.81
CA GLY A 97 5.28 4.55 11.57
C GLY A 97 5.39 4.78 13.06
N GLU A 98 4.87 5.92 13.54
CA GLU A 98 4.91 6.32 14.93
C GLU A 98 3.56 6.90 15.35
N PHE A 99 3.13 6.56 16.56
CA PHE A 99 1.93 7.16 17.14
C PHE A 99 2.02 7.25 18.66
N GLY A 100 1.36 8.24 19.23
CA GLY A 100 1.22 8.32 20.68
C GLY A 100 0.21 7.29 21.18
N GLY A 101 0.64 6.39 22.05
CA GLY A 101 -0.18 5.30 22.53
C GLY A 101 0.45 4.49 23.66
N LEU A 102 0.00 3.25 23.82
CA LEU A 102 0.35 2.37 24.93
C LEU A 102 1.27 1.20 24.50
N GLY A 103 1.29 0.84 23.22
CA GLY A 103 2.00 -0.34 22.70
C GLY A 103 1.28 -1.65 23.05
N ILE A 104 0.01 -1.75 22.68
CA ILE A 104 -0.83 -2.93 22.90
C ILE A 104 -1.45 -3.34 21.56
N GLU A 105 -1.34 -4.60 21.23
CA GLU A 105 -2.16 -5.22 20.21
C GLU A 105 -3.48 -5.68 20.85
N VAL A 106 -4.60 -5.30 20.25
CA VAL A 106 -5.93 -5.58 20.81
C VAL A 106 -6.84 -6.23 19.78
N GLY A 107 -7.75 -7.04 20.28
CA GLY A 107 -8.86 -7.67 19.57
C GLY A 107 -10.16 -7.53 20.34
N THR A 108 -11.17 -8.29 19.95
CA THR A 108 -12.46 -8.37 20.65
C THR A 108 -12.73 -9.79 21.13
N GLU A 109 -13.27 -9.93 22.35
CA GLU A 109 -13.73 -11.21 22.91
C GLU A 109 -14.95 -10.94 23.80
N ASP A 110 -16.05 -11.63 23.56
CA ASP A 110 -17.30 -11.53 24.31
C ASP A 110 -17.84 -10.09 24.48
N GLY A 111 -17.63 -9.26 23.45
CA GLY A 111 -18.06 -7.86 23.44
C GLY A 111 -17.17 -6.91 24.23
N PHE A 112 -16.02 -7.37 24.74
CA PHE A 112 -14.97 -6.55 25.36
C PHE A 112 -13.74 -6.44 24.47
N ILE A 113 -12.88 -5.48 24.81
CA ILE A 113 -11.58 -5.32 24.18
C ILE A 113 -10.58 -6.23 24.88
N LYS A 114 -9.99 -7.18 24.13
CA LYS A 114 -9.01 -8.13 24.65
C LYS A 114 -7.59 -7.69 24.25
N VAL A 115 -6.67 -7.76 25.17
CA VAL A 115 -5.24 -7.64 24.90
C VAL A 115 -4.76 -8.93 24.23
N VAL A 116 -4.34 -8.85 22.98
CA VAL A 116 -3.67 -9.94 22.26
C VAL A 116 -2.24 -10.06 22.79
N SER A 117 -1.49 -8.97 22.73
CA SER A 117 -0.14 -8.89 23.31
C SER A 117 0.25 -7.43 23.62
N PRO A 118 0.96 -7.16 24.72
CA PRO A 118 1.71 -5.92 24.86
C PRO A 118 3.01 -6.02 24.05
N THR A 119 3.40 -4.92 23.41
CA THR A 119 4.71 -4.83 22.74
C THR A 119 5.80 -4.62 23.77
N GLU A 120 6.92 -5.32 23.66
CA GLU A 120 8.08 -5.17 24.55
C GLU A 120 8.57 -3.71 24.56
N ASP A 121 9.16 -3.27 25.68
CA ASP A 121 9.69 -1.92 25.89
C ASP A 121 8.68 -0.77 25.72
N THR A 122 7.37 -1.05 25.78
CA THR A 122 6.31 -0.04 25.69
C THR A 122 5.71 0.28 27.06
N PRO A 123 4.96 1.40 27.18
CA PRO A 123 4.29 1.78 28.44
C PRO A 123 3.40 0.68 29.01
N ALA A 124 2.66 -0.02 28.17
CA ALA A 124 1.77 -1.08 28.62
C ALA A 124 2.53 -2.30 29.18
N ALA A 125 3.61 -2.72 28.50
CA ALA A 125 4.46 -3.80 29.01
C ALA A 125 5.07 -3.46 30.37
N ARG A 126 5.61 -2.22 30.51
CA ARG A 126 6.15 -1.73 31.79
C ARG A 126 5.10 -1.58 32.88
N ALA A 127 3.86 -1.26 32.52
CA ALA A 127 2.73 -1.21 33.44
C ALA A 127 2.17 -2.60 33.83
N GLY A 128 2.73 -3.69 33.30
CA GLY A 128 2.34 -5.06 33.64
C GLY A 128 1.06 -5.54 32.97
N ILE A 129 0.64 -4.94 31.85
CA ILE A 129 -0.42 -5.47 30.98
C ILE A 129 0.04 -6.80 30.39
N LYS A 130 -0.86 -7.77 30.32
CA LYS A 130 -0.56 -9.13 29.85
C LYS A 130 -1.51 -9.56 28.73
N SER A 131 -1.04 -10.50 27.92
CA SER A 131 -1.89 -11.20 26.95
C SER A 131 -3.07 -11.88 27.66
N GLY A 132 -4.26 -11.75 27.06
CA GLY A 132 -5.51 -12.28 27.62
C GLY A 132 -6.23 -11.34 28.59
N ASP A 133 -5.66 -10.19 28.98
CA ASP A 133 -6.35 -9.17 29.77
C ASP A 133 -7.58 -8.65 29.00
N LEU A 134 -8.73 -8.52 29.66
CA LEU A 134 -9.91 -7.86 29.11
C LEU A 134 -9.96 -6.42 29.63
N ILE A 135 -9.86 -5.46 28.74
CA ILE A 135 -10.03 -4.04 29.07
C ILE A 135 -11.52 -3.79 29.22
N VAL A 136 -11.97 -3.52 30.45
CA VAL A 136 -13.39 -3.30 30.77
C VAL A 136 -13.76 -1.83 30.83
N LYS A 137 -12.77 -0.93 31.08
CA LYS A 137 -12.91 0.53 30.96
C LYS A 137 -11.65 1.15 30.40
N ILE A 138 -11.83 2.25 29.69
CA ILE A 138 -10.78 3.18 29.25
C ILE A 138 -11.14 4.54 29.84
N ASP A 139 -10.34 5.04 30.78
CA ASP A 139 -10.71 6.10 31.71
C ASP A 139 -12.06 5.79 32.34
N GLU A 140 -13.04 6.67 32.25
CA GLU A 140 -14.39 6.43 32.77
C GLU A 140 -15.34 5.72 31.79
N LYS A 141 -14.90 5.42 30.57
CA LYS A 141 -15.77 4.85 29.53
C LYS A 141 -15.74 3.33 29.54
N PRO A 142 -16.89 2.64 29.71
CA PRO A 142 -16.95 1.18 29.60
C PRO A 142 -16.71 0.75 28.14
N THR A 143 -16.00 -0.38 27.96
CA THR A 143 -15.66 -0.91 26.64
C THR A 143 -16.67 -1.94 26.12
N LYS A 144 -17.61 -2.39 26.93
CA LYS A 144 -18.60 -3.39 26.52
C LYS A 144 -19.44 -2.88 25.35
N GLY A 145 -19.41 -3.58 24.23
CA GLY A 145 -20.10 -3.20 23.00
C GLY A 145 -19.44 -2.07 22.21
N MET A 146 -18.26 -1.59 22.64
CA MET A 146 -17.49 -0.60 21.91
C MET A 146 -16.81 -1.25 20.69
N SER A 147 -16.78 -0.53 19.55
CA SER A 147 -16.01 -1.01 18.40
C SER A 147 -14.51 -1.02 18.70
N LEU A 148 -13.76 -1.93 18.07
CA LEU A 148 -12.30 -1.97 18.19
C LEU A 148 -11.66 -0.64 17.80
N GLY A 149 -12.17 -0.02 16.72
CA GLY A 149 -11.68 1.28 16.23
C GLY A 149 -11.86 2.40 17.26
N ASP A 150 -13.03 2.48 17.92
CA ASP A 150 -13.29 3.49 18.96
C ASP A 150 -12.41 3.29 20.18
N ALA A 151 -12.22 2.04 20.61
CA ALA A 151 -11.31 1.72 21.72
C ALA A 151 -9.87 2.14 21.39
N VAL A 152 -9.38 1.84 20.18
CA VAL A 152 -8.05 2.25 19.70
C VAL A 152 -7.93 3.78 19.66
N LYS A 153 -8.95 4.51 19.17
CA LYS A 153 -8.97 5.99 19.19
C LYS A 153 -8.84 6.55 20.62
N LEU A 154 -9.50 5.95 21.60
CA LEU A 154 -9.41 6.36 23.00
C LEU A 154 -8.03 6.04 23.62
N MET A 155 -7.46 4.87 23.29
CA MET A 155 -6.15 4.47 23.79
C MET A 155 -5.01 5.29 23.17
N ARG A 156 -5.13 5.74 21.92
CA ARG A 156 -4.21 6.69 21.28
C ARG A 156 -4.36 8.09 21.89
N GLY A 157 -3.31 8.90 21.79
CA GLY A 157 -3.32 10.28 22.26
C GLY A 157 -1.93 10.90 22.23
N LYS A 158 -1.82 12.16 22.65
CA LYS A 158 -0.52 12.85 22.69
C LYS A 158 0.43 12.13 23.65
N PRO A 159 1.72 11.90 23.27
CA PRO A 159 2.74 11.42 24.18
C PRO A 159 2.80 12.26 25.45
N LYS A 160 3.16 11.65 26.58
CA LYS A 160 3.21 12.24 27.94
C LYS A 160 1.83 12.55 28.56
N THR A 161 0.71 12.15 27.94
CA THR A 161 -0.62 12.20 28.58
C THR A 161 -0.93 10.89 29.27
N GLN A 162 -1.61 10.97 30.39
CA GLN A 162 -2.04 9.79 31.15
C GLN A 162 -3.36 9.24 30.62
N ILE A 163 -3.54 7.94 30.76
CA ILE A 163 -4.77 7.19 30.55
C ILE A 163 -4.88 6.13 31.65
N VAL A 164 -6.08 5.77 32.05
CA VAL A 164 -6.32 4.72 33.03
C VAL A 164 -7.06 3.57 32.37
N LEU A 165 -6.48 2.37 32.37
CA LEU A 165 -7.15 1.15 31.94
C LEU A 165 -7.66 0.40 33.16
N THR A 166 -8.94 0.02 33.17
CA THR A 166 -9.46 -0.98 34.09
C THR A 166 -9.53 -2.31 33.37
N ILE A 167 -8.80 -3.30 33.86
CA ILE A 167 -8.67 -4.61 33.22
C ILE A 167 -9.22 -5.71 34.13
N SER A 168 -9.88 -6.69 33.52
CA SER A 168 -10.25 -7.96 34.15
C SER A 168 -9.24 -9.02 33.70
N ARG A 169 -8.57 -9.65 34.67
CA ARG A 169 -7.52 -10.67 34.40
C ARG A 169 -7.96 -12.00 34.98
N LYS A 170 -7.79 -13.06 34.20
CA LYS A 170 -8.09 -14.41 34.68
C LYS A 170 -7.22 -14.76 35.92
N GLY A 171 -7.87 -15.17 37.01
CA GLY A 171 -7.20 -15.48 38.28
C GLY A 171 -7.16 -14.32 39.29
N GLU A 172 -7.56 -13.09 38.89
CA GLU A 172 -7.68 -11.96 39.79
C GLU A 172 -9.16 -11.78 40.25
N ALA A 173 -9.38 -11.65 41.57
CA ALA A 173 -10.72 -11.52 42.12
C ALA A 173 -11.38 -10.16 41.88
N ARG A 174 -10.60 -9.13 41.58
CA ARG A 174 -11.06 -7.75 41.33
C ARG A 174 -10.42 -7.18 40.10
N PRO A 175 -11.11 -6.28 39.37
CA PRO A 175 -10.52 -5.55 38.27
C PRO A 175 -9.28 -4.75 38.72
N LEU A 176 -8.23 -4.75 37.90
CA LEU A 176 -6.99 -4.00 38.12
C LEU A 176 -7.13 -2.62 37.48
N VAL A 177 -6.82 -1.59 38.22
CA VAL A 177 -6.79 -0.20 37.67
C VAL A 177 -5.34 0.16 37.39
N VAL A 178 -5.01 0.37 36.11
CA VAL A 178 -3.65 0.53 35.63
C VAL A 178 -3.49 1.90 34.98
N PRO A 179 -2.88 2.88 35.67
CA PRO A 179 -2.52 4.16 35.05
C PRO A 179 -1.31 3.97 34.15
N ILE A 180 -1.40 4.48 32.91
CA ILE A 180 -0.34 4.39 31.90
C ILE A 180 -0.11 5.76 31.30
N VAL A 181 1.14 6.15 31.13
CA VAL A 181 1.51 7.38 30.41
C VAL A 181 1.79 7.01 28.96
N ARG A 182 1.09 7.67 28.02
CA ARG A 182 1.30 7.45 26.59
C ARG A 182 2.69 7.88 26.16
N GLU A 183 3.31 7.10 25.30
CA GLU A 183 4.59 7.41 24.67
C GLU A 183 4.48 7.31 23.16
N VAL A 184 5.55 7.70 22.47
CA VAL A 184 5.69 7.42 21.04
C VAL A 184 5.92 5.92 20.86
N ILE A 185 5.01 5.25 20.19
CA ILE A 185 5.11 3.83 19.85
C ILE A 185 5.60 3.71 18.42
N HIS A 186 6.72 3.03 18.23
CA HIS A 186 7.30 2.77 16.92
C HIS A 186 6.76 1.45 16.36
N VAL A 187 6.15 1.51 15.17
CA VAL A 187 5.73 0.31 14.46
C VAL A 187 6.94 -0.31 13.77
N GLN A 188 7.29 -1.53 14.13
CA GLN A 188 8.39 -2.24 13.48
C GLN A 188 7.98 -2.68 12.08
N SER A 189 8.44 -1.96 11.07
CA SER A 189 8.20 -2.30 9.65
C SER A 189 9.15 -3.37 9.12
N VAL A 190 10.21 -3.71 9.84
CA VAL A 190 11.20 -4.74 9.46
C VAL A 190 11.39 -5.73 10.59
N LYS A 191 11.43 -7.02 10.24
CA LYS A 191 11.76 -8.13 11.15
C LYS A 191 12.85 -9.00 10.52
N SER A 192 13.69 -9.64 11.34
CA SER A 192 14.73 -10.53 10.82
C SER A 192 14.98 -11.70 11.76
N LYS A 193 15.45 -12.81 11.18
CA LYS A 193 15.96 -13.97 11.89
C LYS A 193 16.86 -14.80 10.97
N LEU A 194 17.68 -15.71 11.53
CA LEU A 194 18.26 -16.80 10.77
C LEU A 194 17.21 -17.92 10.63
N ILE A 195 17.06 -18.45 9.43
CA ILE A 195 16.27 -19.67 9.19
C ILE A 195 17.13 -20.88 9.48
N GLU A 196 18.36 -20.86 8.95
CA GLU A 196 19.39 -21.86 9.14
C GLU A 196 20.76 -21.16 9.23
N PRO A 197 21.82 -21.83 9.73
CA PRO A 197 23.15 -21.23 9.78
C PRO A 197 23.62 -20.73 8.40
N GLY A 198 23.79 -19.41 8.28
CA GLY A 198 24.19 -18.74 7.05
C GLY A 198 23.04 -18.31 6.13
N TYR A 199 21.78 -18.53 6.49
CA TYR A 199 20.64 -18.09 5.70
C TYR A 199 19.77 -17.10 6.48
N GLY A 200 19.82 -15.84 6.04
CA GLY A 200 19.08 -14.73 6.65
C GLY A 200 17.67 -14.60 6.08
N TYR A 201 16.75 -14.22 6.95
CA TYR A 201 15.39 -13.84 6.58
C TYR A 201 15.13 -12.41 7.04
N LEU A 202 14.70 -11.57 6.12
CA LEU A 202 14.27 -10.20 6.33
C LEU A 202 12.83 -10.07 5.85
N ARG A 203 11.94 -9.59 6.70
CA ARG A 203 10.56 -9.29 6.33
C ARG A 203 10.32 -7.80 6.43
N VAL A 204 9.81 -7.19 5.35
CA VAL A 204 9.29 -5.84 5.33
C VAL A 204 7.77 -5.94 5.27
N THR A 205 7.09 -5.32 6.23
CA THR A 205 5.62 -5.38 6.37
C THR A 205 4.93 -4.12 5.89
N GLN A 206 5.68 -3.01 5.77
CA GLN A 206 5.20 -1.72 5.28
C GLN A 206 6.39 -0.78 5.01
N PHE A 207 6.23 0.14 4.06
CA PHE A 207 7.24 1.17 3.76
C PHE A 207 6.90 2.48 4.46
N GLN A 208 7.61 2.75 5.56
CA GLN A 208 7.47 3.92 6.44
C GLN A 208 8.73 4.77 6.41
N GLU A 209 8.71 5.94 7.08
CA GLU A 209 9.85 6.87 7.14
C GLU A 209 11.14 6.23 7.66
N HIS A 210 11.05 5.26 8.58
CA HIS A 210 12.18 4.60 9.21
C HIS A 210 12.49 3.19 8.67
N THR A 211 11.83 2.78 7.59
CA THR A 211 12.00 1.40 7.07
C THR A 211 13.42 1.13 6.61
N VAL A 212 14.10 2.11 5.98
CA VAL A 212 15.47 1.94 5.49
C VAL A 212 16.46 1.80 6.66
N GLU A 213 16.36 2.65 7.68
CA GLU A 213 17.19 2.57 8.89
C GLU A 213 16.95 1.26 9.64
N ASN A 214 15.69 0.82 9.72
CA ASN A 214 15.33 -0.45 10.33
C ASN A 214 15.91 -1.63 9.54
N LEU A 215 15.83 -1.60 8.21
CA LEU A 215 16.42 -2.62 7.33
C LEU A 215 17.93 -2.76 7.59
N VAL A 216 18.67 -1.64 7.61
CA VAL A 216 20.12 -1.65 7.89
C VAL A 216 20.42 -2.25 9.26
N ARG A 217 19.69 -1.83 10.30
CA ARG A 217 19.85 -2.37 11.66
C ARG A 217 19.63 -3.89 11.69
N HIS A 218 18.62 -4.40 11.03
CA HIS A 218 18.32 -5.83 10.96
C HIS A 218 19.36 -6.60 10.15
N ILE A 219 19.90 -6.02 9.07
CA ILE A 219 21.03 -6.61 8.32
C ILE A 219 22.28 -6.70 9.20
N ASP A 220 22.59 -5.65 9.97
CA ASP A 220 23.71 -5.64 10.92
C ASP A 220 23.54 -6.71 12.03
N GLN A 221 22.31 -6.91 12.50
CA GLN A 221 22.02 -7.98 13.48
C GLN A 221 22.24 -9.37 12.90
N LEU A 222 21.85 -9.62 11.64
CA LEU A 222 22.12 -10.88 10.95
C LEU A 222 23.62 -11.06 10.71
N ALA A 223 24.34 -10.02 10.30
CA ALA A 223 25.79 -10.06 10.07
C ALA A 223 26.58 -10.43 11.32
N LYS A 224 26.13 -10.01 12.50
CA LYS A 224 26.76 -10.36 13.81
C LYS A 224 26.61 -11.84 14.18
N GLN A 225 25.66 -12.54 13.58
CA GLN A 225 25.43 -13.97 13.82
C GLN A 225 26.30 -14.89 12.93
N GLY A 226 27.06 -14.30 11.99
CA GLY A 226 27.99 -15.00 11.11
C GLY A 226 27.83 -14.63 9.63
N PRO A 227 28.70 -15.17 8.76
CA PRO A 227 28.64 -14.89 7.33
C PRO A 227 27.38 -15.49 6.70
N LEU A 228 26.69 -14.73 5.87
CA LEU A 228 25.51 -15.19 5.15
C LEU A 228 25.88 -15.81 3.81
N LYS A 229 25.27 -16.96 3.51
CA LYS A 229 25.33 -17.71 2.25
C LYS A 229 24.13 -17.38 1.34
N GLY A 230 23.02 -16.92 1.94
CA GLY A 230 21.79 -16.58 1.24
C GLY A 230 20.91 -15.66 2.07
N LEU A 231 20.04 -14.90 1.39
CA LEU A 231 19.12 -13.95 2.00
C LEU A 231 17.72 -14.10 1.37
N VAL A 232 16.70 -14.20 2.21
CA VAL A 232 15.30 -14.12 1.80
C VAL A 232 14.75 -12.76 2.21
N LEU A 233 14.26 -11.96 1.26
CA LEU A 233 13.49 -10.75 1.50
C LEU A 233 12.00 -11.06 1.32
N ASP A 234 11.23 -11.01 2.40
CA ASP A 234 9.80 -11.31 2.40
C ASP A 234 8.97 -10.02 2.34
N LEU A 235 8.25 -9.84 1.24
CA LEU A 235 7.33 -8.74 0.97
C LEU A 235 5.87 -9.22 0.91
N ARG A 236 5.56 -10.43 1.33
CA ARG A 236 4.19 -10.96 1.34
C ARG A 236 3.31 -10.19 2.30
N ASN A 237 2.07 -9.91 1.89
CA ASN A 237 1.09 -9.10 2.64
C ASN A 237 1.65 -7.72 3.06
N ASP A 238 2.55 -7.15 2.25
CA ASP A 238 3.05 -5.78 2.41
C ASP A 238 2.30 -4.86 1.43
N PRO A 239 1.36 -4.02 1.89
CA PRO A 239 0.55 -3.16 1.02
C PRO A 239 1.35 -2.00 0.39
N GLY A 240 2.64 -1.91 0.69
CA GLY A 240 3.51 -0.84 0.23
C GLY A 240 3.66 0.29 1.24
N GLY A 241 3.65 1.52 0.76
CA GLY A 241 3.84 2.72 1.55
C GLY A 241 4.62 3.80 0.80
N LEU A 242 5.59 4.39 1.46
CA LEU A 242 6.35 5.54 0.94
C LEU A 242 7.28 5.15 -0.21
N LEU A 243 7.16 5.87 -1.32
CA LEU A 243 7.98 5.64 -2.53
C LEU A 243 9.48 5.74 -2.24
N HIS A 244 9.92 6.75 -1.51
CA HIS A 244 11.34 6.91 -1.16
C HIS A 244 11.84 5.76 -0.26
N GLY A 245 10.97 5.16 0.55
CA GLY A 245 11.28 3.95 1.30
C GLY A 245 11.56 2.76 0.37
N ALA A 246 10.73 2.57 -0.69
CA ALA A 246 10.99 1.55 -1.70
C ALA A 246 12.30 1.78 -2.47
N VAL A 247 12.59 3.04 -2.82
CA VAL A 247 13.87 3.41 -3.46
C VAL A 247 15.04 3.08 -2.55
N GLY A 248 14.95 3.41 -1.25
CA GLY A 248 16.02 3.13 -0.28
C GLY A 248 16.23 1.63 -0.03
N VAL A 249 15.15 0.86 0.12
CA VAL A 249 15.24 -0.61 0.26
C VAL A 249 15.86 -1.24 -1.00
N SER A 250 15.48 -0.79 -2.19
CA SER A 250 16.09 -1.25 -3.45
C SER A 250 17.57 -0.87 -3.54
N ALA A 251 17.92 0.36 -3.11
CA ALA A 251 19.30 0.87 -3.11
C ALA A 251 20.23 0.11 -2.15
N ALA A 252 19.68 -0.55 -1.12
CA ALA A 252 20.46 -1.43 -0.25
C ALA A 252 21.08 -2.60 -1.02
N PHE A 253 20.40 -3.10 -2.06
CA PHE A 253 20.75 -4.31 -2.80
C PHE A 253 21.25 -4.06 -4.23
N LEU A 254 20.99 -2.89 -4.80
CA LEU A 254 21.37 -2.52 -6.16
C LEU A 254 22.66 -1.67 -6.18
N PRO A 255 23.39 -1.65 -7.29
CA PRO A 255 24.48 -0.69 -7.49
C PRO A 255 23.99 0.77 -7.38
N ALA A 256 24.86 1.65 -6.91
CA ALA A 256 24.55 3.09 -6.86
C ALA A 256 24.12 3.62 -8.24
N LYS A 257 23.16 4.54 -8.26
CA LYS A 257 22.59 5.18 -9.46
C LYS A 257 21.80 4.25 -10.40
N SER A 258 21.55 2.98 -10.01
CA SER A 258 20.61 2.13 -10.73
C SER A 258 19.22 2.76 -10.72
N VAL A 259 18.52 2.74 -11.85
CA VAL A 259 17.11 3.16 -11.91
C VAL A 259 16.28 2.17 -11.09
N VAL A 260 15.49 2.65 -10.14
CA VAL A 260 14.62 1.79 -9.32
C VAL A 260 13.20 1.78 -9.89
N VAL A 261 12.69 2.94 -10.23
CA VAL A 261 11.33 3.11 -10.75
C VAL A 261 11.26 4.39 -11.56
N THR A 262 10.42 4.41 -12.58
CA THR A 262 10.06 5.63 -13.30
C THR A 262 8.58 5.92 -13.10
N THR A 263 8.23 7.21 -13.07
CA THR A 263 6.84 7.66 -13.03
C THR A 263 6.51 8.42 -14.31
N ASP A 264 5.26 8.28 -14.76
CA ASP A 264 4.73 9.05 -15.88
C ASP A 264 3.32 9.54 -15.52
N GLY A 265 3.14 10.85 -15.61
CA GLY A 265 1.90 11.54 -15.32
C GLY A 265 1.62 12.68 -16.28
N ARG A 266 0.52 13.39 -16.06
CA ARG A 266 0.09 14.46 -16.95
C ARG A 266 0.99 15.72 -16.90
N THR A 267 1.54 16.02 -15.71
CA THR A 267 2.42 17.18 -15.48
C THR A 267 3.89 16.77 -15.58
N GLU A 268 4.77 17.72 -15.90
CA GLU A 268 6.21 17.42 -16.07
C GLU A 268 6.88 16.97 -14.75
N ASP A 269 6.45 17.51 -13.61
CA ASP A 269 6.92 17.11 -12.28
C ASP A 269 6.46 15.69 -11.87
N ALA A 270 5.42 15.16 -12.50
CA ALA A 270 4.97 13.79 -12.34
C ALA A 270 5.77 12.77 -13.18
N LYS A 271 6.62 13.24 -14.11
CA LYS A 271 7.49 12.42 -14.94
C LYS A 271 8.89 12.40 -14.34
N ARG A 272 9.23 11.34 -13.62
CA ARG A 272 10.50 11.28 -12.91
C ARG A 272 11.12 9.89 -12.96
N LYS A 273 12.47 9.86 -12.98
CA LYS A 273 13.27 8.65 -12.74
C LYS A 273 13.80 8.71 -11.32
N TYR A 274 13.51 7.69 -10.54
CA TYR A 274 14.06 7.52 -9.21
C TYR A 274 15.20 6.51 -9.28
N VAL A 275 16.34 6.88 -8.74
CA VAL A 275 17.56 6.08 -8.82
C VAL A 275 18.05 5.72 -7.40
N ALA A 276 18.88 4.70 -7.30
CA ALA A 276 19.53 4.27 -6.05
C ALA A 276 20.57 5.31 -5.60
N SER A 277 20.11 6.50 -5.21
CA SER A 277 20.94 7.61 -4.72
C SER A 277 20.29 8.31 -3.52
N PRO A 278 21.10 8.92 -2.63
CA PRO A 278 20.61 9.61 -1.44
C PRO A 278 19.55 10.67 -1.75
N GLU A 279 19.65 11.37 -2.88
CA GLU A 279 18.71 12.41 -3.30
C GLU A 279 17.28 11.88 -3.50
N ASP A 280 17.12 10.59 -3.82
CA ASP A 280 15.85 9.97 -4.11
C ASP A 280 15.26 9.19 -2.92
N TYR A 281 16.08 8.72 -1.96
CA TYR A 281 15.57 7.97 -0.82
C TYR A 281 15.73 8.65 0.54
N LEU A 282 16.62 9.64 0.70
CA LEU A 282 16.71 10.40 1.95
C LEU A 282 15.68 11.55 1.99
N ARG A 283 15.18 11.79 3.18
CA ARG A 283 14.33 12.94 3.46
C ARG A 283 14.91 13.77 4.62
N GLY A 284 14.99 15.10 4.40
CA GLY A 284 15.57 16.01 5.37
C GLY A 284 17.10 15.86 5.54
N THR A 285 17.61 16.15 6.73
CA THR A 285 19.05 16.15 7.07
C THR A 285 19.51 14.83 7.72
N ARG A 286 18.85 13.72 7.44
CA ARG A 286 19.19 12.43 8.04
C ARG A 286 20.51 11.88 7.49
N ASP A 287 21.26 11.19 8.36
CA ASP A 287 22.40 10.39 7.94
C ASP A 287 21.97 9.24 7.03
N ASP A 288 22.78 9.00 6.00
CA ASP A 288 22.54 7.90 5.06
C ASP A 288 22.92 6.56 5.73
N ALA A 289 21.88 5.87 6.23
CA ALA A 289 22.04 4.58 6.87
C ALA A 289 22.67 3.51 5.93
N LEU A 290 22.44 3.61 4.62
CA LEU A 290 22.95 2.65 3.63
C LEU A 290 24.49 2.66 3.53
N LYS A 291 25.17 3.74 3.95
CA LYS A 291 26.64 3.80 4.02
C LYS A 291 27.23 2.80 4.99
N ARG A 292 26.45 2.33 5.97
CA ARG A 292 26.89 1.37 6.98
C ARG A 292 26.71 -0.09 6.55
N LEU A 293 26.05 -0.34 5.39
CA LEU A 293 25.80 -1.69 4.94
C LEU A 293 27.11 -2.43 4.61
N PRO A 294 27.26 -3.68 5.07
CA PRO A 294 28.35 -4.54 4.66
C PRO A 294 28.37 -4.80 3.15
N ALA A 295 29.55 -4.85 2.55
CA ALA A 295 29.70 -5.01 1.10
C ALA A 295 29.01 -6.25 0.54
N TRP A 296 28.94 -7.35 1.32
CA TRP A 296 28.33 -8.62 0.91
C TRP A 296 26.81 -8.49 0.62
N VAL A 297 26.12 -7.50 1.16
CA VAL A 297 24.68 -7.32 0.99
C VAL A 297 24.30 -7.21 -0.49
N ARG A 298 25.16 -6.62 -1.30
CA ARG A 298 24.95 -6.45 -2.74
C ARG A 298 25.26 -7.68 -3.58
N SER A 299 25.93 -8.68 -3.03
CA SER A 299 26.40 -9.87 -3.77
C SER A 299 25.86 -11.20 -3.25
N VAL A 300 25.35 -11.26 -2.01
CA VAL A 300 24.78 -12.50 -1.43
C VAL A 300 23.63 -13.03 -2.31
N PRO A 301 23.57 -14.34 -2.60
CA PRO A 301 22.41 -14.95 -3.26
C PRO A 301 21.12 -14.56 -2.56
N MET A 302 20.10 -14.15 -3.33
CA MET A 302 18.90 -13.54 -2.76
C MET A 302 17.62 -14.01 -3.45
N VAL A 303 16.61 -14.28 -2.64
CA VAL A 303 15.23 -14.54 -3.07
C VAL A 303 14.32 -13.45 -2.51
N VAL A 304 13.34 -13.01 -3.30
CA VAL A 304 12.23 -12.15 -2.85
C VAL A 304 10.96 -12.98 -2.84
N LEU A 305 10.28 -13.04 -1.69
CA LEU A 305 8.96 -13.66 -1.57
C LEU A 305 7.86 -12.62 -1.75
N VAL A 306 6.89 -12.93 -2.59
CA VAL A 306 5.73 -12.06 -2.87
C VAL A 306 4.43 -12.87 -2.93
N ASN A 307 3.29 -12.19 -2.69
CA ASN A 307 1.96 -12.74 -2.91
C ASN A 307 0.96 -11.66 -3.36
N ALA A 308 -0.30 -12.02 -3.49
CA ALA A 308 -1.37 -11.09 -3.87
C ALA A 308 -1.54 -9.88 -2.91
N GLY A 309 -1.06 -9.98 -1.67
CA GLY A 309 -1.00 -8.87 -0.71
C GLY A 309 0.21 -7.95 -0.87
N SER A 310 1.17 -8.28 -1.75
CA SER A 310 2.32 -7.42 -2.08
C SER A 310 1.86 -6.35 -3.07
N ALA A 311 1.88 -5.07 -2.67
CA ALA A 311 1.33 -3.99 -3.49
C ALA A 311 2.24 -2.75 -3.53
N SER A 312 2.12 -1.93 -4.58
CA SER A 312 2.72 -0.58 -4.65
C SER A 312 4.24 -0.58 -4.42
N ALA A 313 4.74 -0.02 -3.30
CA ALA A 313 6.16 0.04 -2.94
C ALA A 313 6.83 -1.35 -2.92
N SER A 314 6.13 -2.39 -2.46
CA SER A 314 6.60 -3.78 -2.50
C SER A 314 6.83 -4.26 -3.93
N GLU A 315 5.93 -3.88 -4.85
CA GLU A 315 6.03 -4.22 -6.27
C GLU A 315 7.17 -3.46 -6.95
N ILE A 316 7.45 -2.23 -6.52
CA ILE A 316 8.62 -1.46 -6.98
C ILE A 316 9.90 -2.19 -6.60
N VAL A 317 10.04 -2.63 -5.33
CA VAL A 317 11.23 -3.36 -4.87
C VAL A 317 11.36 -4.69 -5.59
N ALA A 318 10.31 -5.50 -5.62
CA ALA A 318 10.32 -6.81 -6.29
C ALA A 318 10.65 -6.67 -7.80
N GLY A 319 10.00 -5.72 -8.49
CA GLY A 319 10.21 -5.48 -9.90
C GLY A 319 11.61 -4.95 -10.23
N ALA A 320 12.16 -4.06 -9.40
CA ALA A 320 13.51 -3.56 -9.58
C ALA A 320 14.55 -4.67 -9.38
N LEU A 321 14.45 -5.45 -8.31
CA LEU A 321 15.39 -6.55 -8.04
C LEU A 321 15.30 -7.65 -9.10
N GLN A 322 14.11 -7.94 -9.62
CA GLN A 322 13.89 -8.88 -10.71
C GLN A 322 14.49 -8.39 -12.03
N ASP A 323 14.22 -7.13 -12.43
CA ASP A 323 14.72 -6.56 -13.68
C ASP A 323 16.24 -6.53 -13.76
N TYR A 324 16.91 -6.25 -12.64
CA TYR A 324 18.36 -6.32 -12.53
C TYR A 324 18.92 -7.73 -12.32
N LYS A 325 18.07 -8.77 -12.24
CA LYS A 325 18.46 -10.13 -11.88
C LYS A 325 19.27 -10.18 -10.58
N ARG A 326 19.00 -9.23 -9.68
CA ARG A 326 19.65 -9.18 -8.37
C ARG A 326 19.08 -10.23 -7.42
N ALA A 327 17.80 -10.53 -7.56
CA ALA A 327 17.13 -11.57 -6.80
C ALA A 327 16.16 -12.34 -7.69
N THR A 328 15.93 -13.60 -7.32
CA THR A 328 14.85 -14.40 -7.90
C THR A 328 13.58 -14.15 -7.12
N VAL A 329 12.49 -13.85 -7.81
CA VAL A 329 11.17 -13.62 -7.22
C VAL A 329 10.40 -14.93 -7.17
N ILE A 330 9.96 -15.35 -5.99
CA ILE A 330 9.22 -16.59 -5.76
C ILE A 330 7.91 -16.27 -5.04
N GLY A 331 6.83 -16.95 -5.39
CA GLY A 331 5.52 -16.80 -4.77
C GLY A 331 4.39 -16.72 -5.77
N THR A 332 3.37 -15.93 -5.48
CA THR A 332 2.24 -15.73 -6.37
C THR A 332 2.22 -14.31 -6.92
N GLN A 333 1.48 -14.09 -8.02
CA GLN A 333 1.38 -12.78 -8.67
C GLN A 333 0.95 -11.70 -7.68
N THR A 334 1.60 -10.53 -7.73
CA THR A 334 1.34 -9.42 -6.82
C THR A 334 0.04 -8.68 -7.17
N PHE A 335 -0.37 -7.76 -6.33
CA PHE A 335 -1.66 -7.05 -6.40
C PHE A 335 -1.85 -6.27 -7.71
N GLY A 336 -0.84 -5.55 -8.18
CA GLY A 336 -0.91 -4.76 -9.41
C GLY A 336 -1.23 -3.27 -9.21
N LYS A 337 -0.90 -2.69 -8.06
CA LYS A 337 -1.07 -1.25 -7.82
C LYS A 337 0.11 -0.47 -8.40
N GLY A 338 -0.04 -0.03 -9.64
CA GLY A 338 0.98 0.73 -10.39
C GLY A 338 0.71 2.23 -10.46
N SER A 339 0.02 2.81 -9.48
CA SER A 339 -0.36 4.22 -9.44
C SER A 339 0.24 5.00 -8.28
N VAL A 340 0.68 6.24 -8.54
CA VAL A 340 1.22 7.19 -7.54
C VAL A 340 0.08 8.02 -6.97
N GLN A 341 -0.08 8.05 -5.65
CA GLN A 341 -0.96 8.99 -4.97
C GLN A 341 -0.15 10.14 -4.39
N SER A 342 -0.50 11.36 -4.81
CA SER A 342 0.00 12.60 -4.20
C SER A 342 -0.97 13.09 -3.13
N ILE A 343 -0.43 13.54 -2.01
CA ILE A 343 -1.21 14.17 -0.95
C ILE A 343 -1.15 15.67 -1.14
N LEU A 344 -2.28 16.27 -1.45
CA LEU A 344 -2.42 17.71 -1.70
C LEU A 344 -3.20 18.33 -0.53
N PRO A 345 -2.53 19.04 0.40
CA PRO A 345 -3.20 19.70 1.52
C PRO A 345 -4.20 20.76 1.04
N LEU A 346 -5.41 20.74 1.56
CA LEU A 346 -6.42 21.78 1.36
C LEU A 346 -6.44 22.76 2.54
N SER A 347 -6.09 22.27 3.72
CA SER A 347 -5.97 23.05 4.95
C SER A 347 -4.95 22.41 5.88
N ASN A 348 -4.78 22.94 7.07
CA ASN A 348 -3.91 22.33 8.10
C ASN A 348 -4.41 20.96 8.58
N THR A 349 -5.66 20.61 8.32
CA THR A 349 -6.30 19.40 8.84
C THR A 349 -6.95 18.52 7.77
N THR A 350 -7.02 18.98 6.52
CA THR A 350 -7.68 18.23 5.44
C THR A 350 -6.79 18.20 4.20
N ALA A 351 -6.92 17.14 3.40
CA ALA A 351 -6.18 16.99 2.15
C ALA A 351 -6.98 16.19 1.13
N ILE A 352 -6.51 16.17 -0.10
CA ILE A 352 -6.91 15.16 -1.06
C ILE A 352 -5.75 14.22 -1.34
N LYS A 353 -6.05 12.94 -1.39
CA LYS A 353 -5.19 11.90 -1.92
C LYS A 353 -5.60 11.68 -3.36
N LEU A 354 -4.74 12.02 -4.31
CA LEU A 354 -5.06 12.04 -5.73
C LEU A 354 -4.05 11.21 -6.52
N THR A 355 -4.52 10.38 -7.44
CA THR A 355 -3.66 9.66 -8.38
C THR A 355 -3.11 10.61 -9.42
N THR A 356 -1.78 10.78 -9.47
CA THR A 356 -1.09 11.77 -10.30
C THR A 356 -0.16 11.16 -11.34
N ALA A 357 0.24 9.91 -11.20
CA ALA A 357 1.13 9.23 -12.14
C ALA A 357 0.98 7.70 -12.08
N ARG A 358 1.60 7.01 -13.04
CA ARG A 358 1.79 5.55 -13.04
C ARG A 358 3.25 5.20 -12.80
N TYR A 359 3.49 3.99 -12.26
CA TYR A 359 4.83 3.41 -12.08
C TYR A 359 5.20 2.49 -13.22
N TYR A 360 6.52 2.48 -13.49
CA TYR A 360 7.13 1.52 -14.41
C TYR A 360 8.42 0.99 -13.79
N THR A 361 8.67 -0.30 -13.94
CA THR A 361 9.92 -0.93 -13.50
C THR A 361 11.13 -0.39 -14.29
N PRO A 362 12.37 -0.67 -13.88
CA PRO A 362 13.56 -0.25 -14.64
C PRO A 362 13.52 -0.61 -16.12
N ASN A 363 12.98 -1.78 -16.47
CA ASN A 363 12.83 -2.22 -17.87
C ASN A 363 11.58 -1.64 -18.58
N GLY A 364 10.86 -0.70 -17.95
CA GLY A 364 9.68 -0.04 -18.52
C GLY A 364 8.40 -0.87 -18.48
N ARG A 365 8.36 -1.96 -17.71
CA ARG A 365 7.12 -2.76 -17.50
C ARG A 365 6.15 -1.97 -16.63
N SER A 366 4.88 -1.88 -17.05
CA SER A 366 3.83 -1.30 -16.21
C SER A 366 3.40 -2.29 -15.13
N ILE A 367 3.26 -1.79 -13.91
CA ILE A 367 2.76 -2.55 -12.76
C ILE A 367 1.21 -2.49 -12.69
N GLN A 368 0.60 -1.40 -13.21
CA GLN A 368 -0.83 -1.14 -13.08
C GLN A 368 -1.68 -2.29 -13.64
N ALA A 369 -2.59 -2.81 -12.82
CA ALA A 369 -3.49 -3.94 -13.07
C ALA A 369 -2.80 -5.28 -13.42
N LYS A 370 -1.47 -5.29 -13.57
CA LYS A 370 -0.66 -6.48 -13.94
C LYS A 370 0.12 -7.05 -12.77
N GLY A 371 0.68 -6.18 -11.93
CA GLY A 371 1.57 -6.60 -10.87
C GLY A 371 2.92 -7.13 -11.36
N ILE A 372 3.64 -7.78 -10.46
CA ILE A 372 4.89 -8.49 -10.73
C ILE A 372 4.58 -9.99 -10.77
N THR A 373 4.89 -10.61 -11.89
CA THR A 373 4.83 -12.06 -12.02
C THR A 373 6.13 -12.66 -11.48
N PRO A 374 6.08 -13.58 -10.50
CA PRO A 374 7.26 -14.23 -9.99
C PRO A 374 8.01 -15.04 -11.05
N ASP A 375 9.33 -15.22 -10.86
CA ASP A 375 10.15 -16.10 -11.71
C ASP A 375 9.78 -17.59 -11.46
N TYR A 376 9.38 -17.92 -10.22
CA TYR A 376 8.84 -19.22 -9.86
C TYR A 376 7.48 -19.03 -9.19
N ILE A 377 6.43 -19.50 -9.83
CA ILE A 377 5.07 -19.47 -9.26
C ILE A 377 4.96 -20.60 -8.24
N VAL A 378 4.87 -20.21 -6.97
CA VAL A 378 4.75 -21.12 -5.84
C VAL A 378 3.54 -20.70 -5.02
N GLU A 379 2.58 -21.59 -4.85
CA GLU A 379 1.38 -21.35 -4.05
C GLU A 379 1.71 -21.27 -2.55
N GLU A 380 0.81 -20.72 -1.74
CA GLU A 380 1.04 -20.58 -0.29
C GLU A 380 1.06 -21.93 0.44
N THR A 381 0.40 -22.92 -0.13
CA THR A 381 0.41 -24.31 0.38
C THR A 381 0.69 -25.31 -0.74
N PRO A 382 1.13 -26.55 -0.42
CA PRO A 382 1.32 -27.60 -1.41
C PRO A 382 0.05 -27.95 -2.21
N GLU A 383 -1.11 -27.76 -1.59
CA GLU A 383 -2.43 -28.06 -2.19
C GLU A 383 -2.98 -26.90 -3.03
N GLY A 384 -2.31 -25.77 -3.03
CA GLY A 384 -2.72 -24.55 -3.71
C GLY A 384 -3.30 -23.51 -2.76
N GLU A 385 -3.96 -22.51 -3.32
CA GLU A 385 -4.62 -21.42 -2.61
C GLU A 385 -6.04 -21.23 -3.13
N VAL A 386 -6.91 -20.68 -2.29
CA VAL A 386 -8.27 -20.30 -2.66
C VAL A 386 -8.22 -19.04 -3.53
N SER A 387 -8.18 -19.23 -4.84
CA SER A 387 -8.03 -18.12 -5.79
C SER A 387 -9.18 -17.10 -5.73
N ALA A 388 -10.35 -17.49 -5.18
CA ALA A 388 -11.52 -16.62 -5.01
C ALA A 388 -11.29 -15.45 -4.01
N PHE A 389 -10.27 -15.52 -3.16
CA PHE A 389 -9.93 -14.46 -2.19
C PHE A 389 -8.76 -13.56 -2.62
N ARG A 390 -8.18 -13.81 -3.78
CA ARG A 390 -7.10 -12.96 -4.32
C ARG A 390 -7.71 -11.72 -4.99
N LEU A 391 -8.15 -10.75 -4.18
CA LEU A 391 -8.51 -9.44 -4.72
C LEU A 391 -7.25 -8.78 -5.29
N ARG A 392 -7.32 -8.36 -6.54
CA ARG A 392 -6.27 -7.65 -7.26
C ARG A 392 -6.73 -6.28 -7.71
N GLU A 393 -5.80 -5.42 -8.09
CA GLU A 393 -6.11 -4.09 -8.65
C GLU A 393 -7.09 -4.19 -9.84
N ALA A 394 -6.89 -5.18 -10.71
CA ALA A 394 -7.75 -5.41 -11.87
C ALA A 394 -9.22 -5.76 -11.53
N ASP A 395 -9.48 -6.21 -10.30
CA ASP A 395 -10.81 -6.59 -9.82
C ASP A 395 -11.56 -5.41 -9.19
N LEU A 396 -10.85 -4.30 -8.90
CA LEU A 396 -11.45 -3.12 -8.30
C LEU A 396 -12.30 -2.35 -9.32
N THR A 397 -13.47 -1.89 -8.90
CA THR A 397 -14.31 -1.01 -9.72
C THR A 397 -13.58 0.29 -10.03
N ARG A 398 -13.57 0.73 -11.29
CA ARG A 398 -12.92 1.98 -11.74
C ARG A 398 -11.40 1.99 -11.59
N HIS A 399 -10.74 0.84 -11.50
CA HIS A 399 -9.28 0.81 -11.54
C HIS A 399 -8.74 1.44 -12.84
N LEU A 400 -7.55 2.01 -12.78
CA LEU A 400 -6.91 2.57 -13.96
C LEU A 400 -6.48 1.45 -14.91
N LEU A 401 -6.91 1.53 -16.17
CA LEU A 401 -6.53 0.59 -17.22
C LEU A 401 -5.03 0.73 -17.55
N ASN A 402 -4.38 -0.35 -17.93
CA ASN A 402 -2.97 -0.36 -18.27
C ASN A 402 -2.69 0.12 -19.71
N GLY A 403 -3.65 0.07 -20.59
CA GLY A 403 -3.57 0.53 -21.98
C GLY A 403 -4.96 0.77 -22.56
N LYS A 404 -5.02 1.15 -23.84
CA LYS A 404 -6.31 1.39 -24.53
C LYS A 404 -7.09 0.11 -24.81
N ASP A 405 -6.40 -1.04 -24.77
CA ASP A 405 -6.96 -2.35 -25.13
C ASP A 405 -7.30 -3.23 -23.92
N ASP A 406 -7.01 -2.76 -22.68
CA ASP A 406 -7.40 -3.47 -21.48
C ASP A 406 -8.87 -3.15 -21.15
N GLU A 407 -9.79 -4.01 -21.58
CA GLU A 407 -11.17 -3.97 -21.10
C GLU A 407 -11.21 -4.39 -19.62
N ALA A 408 -11.73 -3.52 -18.77
CA ALA A 408 -12.04 -3.86 -17.39
C ALA A 408 -13.15 -4.92 -17.37
N LYS A 409 -12.79 -6.18 -17.25
CA LYS A 409 -13.73 -7.25 -16.90
C LYS A 409 -13.76 -7.36 -15.38
N PRO A 410 -14.80 -6.86 -14.70
CA PRO A 410 -14.92 -7.07 -13.26
C PRO A 410 -14.94 -8.57 -13.00
N ALA A 411 -14.15 -9.03 -12.04
CA ALA A 411 -14.22 -10.41 -11.58
C ALA A 411 -15.64 -10.70 -11.09
N VAL A 412 -16.30 -11.64 -11.73
CA VAL A 412 -17.62 -12.12 -11.26
C VAL A 412 -17.35 -13.06 -10.09
N PRO A 413 -17.82 -12.73 -8.86
CA PRO A 413 -17.68 -13.63 -7.74
C PRO A 413 -18.28 -14.99 -8.10
N ARG A 414 -17.49 -16.06 -8.06
CA ARG A 414 -17.97 -17.42 -8.21
C ARG A 414 -18.16 -18.07 -6.83
N PRO A 415 -19.14 -18.97 -6.68
CA PRO A 415 -19.23 -19.78 -5.47
C PRO A 415 -17.94 -20.60 -5.28
N LEU A 416 -17.51 -20.71 -4.03
CA LEU A 416 -16.39 -21.57 -3.65
C LEU A 416 -16.77 -23.03 -3.81
N ASP A 417 -15.83 -23.85 -4.27
CA ASP A 417 -15.99 -25.30 -4.24
C ASP A 417 -15.69 -25.85 -2.82
N GLU A 418 -15.98 -27.16 -2.61
CA GLU A 418 -15.76 -27.79 -1.30
C GLU A 418 -14.28 -27.82 -0.89
N ALA A 419 -13.34 -27.92 -1.82
CA ALA A 419 -11.92 -27.92 -1.53
C ALA A 419 -11.46 -26.52 -1.11
N GLU A 420 -11.92 -25.47 -1.78
CA GLU A 420 -11.67 -24.07 -1.43
C GLU A 420 -12.28 -23.73 -0.07
N THR A 421 -13.49 -24.23 0.24
CA THR A 421 -14.13 -24.03 1.55
C THR A 421 -13.32 -24.66 2.69
N LYS A 422 -12.74 -25.83 2.48
CA LYS A 422 -11.86 -26.49 3.47
C LYS A 422 -10.54 -25.74 3.69
N LEU A 423 -10.05 -25.04 2.67
CA LEU A 423 -8.83 -24.21 2.81
C LEU A 423 -9.07 -22.97 3.69
N LEU A 424 -10.32 -22.47 3.77
CA LEU A 424 -10.69 -21.34 4.64
C LEU A 424 -10.60 -21.65 6.12
N ASP A 425 -10.89 -22.90 6.51
CA ASP A 425 -10.87 -23.33 7.91
C ASP A 425 -9.44 -23.52 8.44
N ARG A 426 -8.42 -23.39 7.57
CA ARG A 426 -7.03 -23.51 7.99
C ARG A 426 -6.57 -22.26 8.75
N LYS A 427 -5.78 -22.50 9.80
CA LYS A 427 -5.09 -21.40 10.47
C LYS A 427 -4.13 -20.72 9.48
N PRO A 428 -4.09 -19.38 9.47
CA PRO A 428 -3.11 -18.64 8.68
C PRO A 428 -1.68 -19.13 8.97
N VAL A 429 -0.91 -19.33 7.92
CA VAL A 429 0.51 -19.71 8.07
C VAL A 429 1.29 -18.53 8.65
N GLU A 430 2.03 -18.77 9.72
CA GLU A 430 2.96 -17.77 10.23
C GLU A 430 4.16 -17.68 9.28
N PHE A 431 4.28 -16.55 8.60
CA PHE A 431 5.37 -16.32 7.66
C PHE A 431 6.74 -16.37 8.36
N GLY A 432 7.64 -17.09 7.74
CA GLY A 432 8.97 -17.33 8.30
C GLY A 432 9.03 -18.52 9.27
N SER A 433 7.93 -19.22 9.57
CA SER A 433 7.93 -20.44 10.39
C SER A 433 8.44 -21.65 9.59
N ALA A 434 8.63 -22.77 10.28
CA ALA A 434 8.98 -24.04 9.65
C ALA A 434 7.90 -24.60 8.72
N ASP A 435 6.64 -24.19 8.95
CA ASP A 435 5.48 -24.61 8.16
C ASP A 435 5.25 -23.71 6.93
N ASP A 436 6.07 -22.68 6.76
CA ASP A 436 5.98 -21.74 5.63
C ASP A 436 6.48 -22.40 4.33
N TYR A 437 5.53 -22.89 3.54
CA TYR A 437 5.83 -23.63 2.31
C TYR A 437 6.59 -22.79 1.27
N GLN A 438 6.20 -21.54 1.04
CA GLN A 438 6.91 -20.67 0.09
C GLN A 438 8.33 -20.36 0.57
N LEU A 439 8.53 -20.16 1.88
CA LEU A 439 9.88 -20.00 2.45
C LEU A 439 10.72 -21.27 2.24
N LYS A 440 10.13 -22.45 2.41
CA LYS A 440 10.83 -23.71 2.13
C LYS A 440 11.28 -23.79 0.66
N GLN A 441 10.44 -23.36 -0.28
CA GLN A 441 10.83 -23.32 -1.71
C GLN A 441 11.93 -22.27 -1.98
N ALA A 442 11.90 -21.13 -1.29
CA ALA A 442 12.98 -20.14 -1.36
C ALA A 442 14.31 -20.71 -0.83
N MET A 443 14.27 -21.48 0.26
CA MET A 443 15.45 -22.16 0.79
C MET A 443 15.96 -23.25 -0.15
N ASN A 444 15.06 -24.02 -0.79
CA ASN A 444 15.44 -24.98 -1.84
C ASN A 444 16.22 -24.29 -2.97
N PHE A 445 15.72 -23.16 -3.46
CA PHE A 445 16.43 -22.37 -4.48
C PHE A 445 17.83 -21.95 -4.02
N LEU A 446 17.94 -21.34 -2.82
CA LEU A 446 19.22 -20.86 -2.28
C LEU A 446 20.24 -21.97 -2.00
N THR A 447 19.78 -23.20 -1.74
CA THR A 447 20.62 -24.37 -1.48
C THR A 447 20.85 -25.25 -2.71
N GLY A 448 20.34 -24.84 -3.90
CA GLY A 448 20.47 -25.58 -5.14
C GLY A 448 19.58 -26.82 -5.24
N GLN A 449 18.55 -26.91 -4.41
CA GLN A 449 17.53 -27.96 -4.47
C GLN A 449 16.43 -27.58 -5.45
N PRO A 450 15.68 -28.54 -6.04
CA PRO A 450 14.56 -28.27 -6.93
C PRO A 450 13.47 -27.46 -6.24
N VAL A 451 12.96 -26.41 -6.92
CA VAL A 451 11.79 -25.63 -6.50
C VAL A 451 10.54 -26.31 -7.05
N VAL A 452 9.56 -26.59 -6.18
CA VAL A 452 8.27 -27.14 -6.58
C VAL A 452 7.37 -25.98 -7.02
N VAL A 453 7.17 -25.86 -8.33
CA VAL A 453 6.28 -24.83 -8.91
C VAL A 453 4.84 -25.33 -9.00
N ALA A 454 3.89 -24.39 -8.95
CA ALA A 454 2.48 -24.70 -9.20
C ALA A 454 2.33 -25.27 -10.62
N LYS A 455 1.49 -26.30 -10.78
CA LYS A 455 1.11 -26.77 -12.11
C LYS A 455 0.34 -25.64 -12.81
N ALA A 456 0.71 -25.31 -14.03
CA ALA A 456 -0.09 -24.41 -14.86
C ALA A 456 -1.52 -24.96 -14.92
N LYS A 457 -2.52 -24.19 -14.47
CA LYS A 457 -3.90 -24.51 -14.79
C LYS A 457 -4.02 -24.37 -16.30
N ASP A 458 -4.25 -25.47 -17.01
CA ASP A 458 -4.54 -25.44 -18.45
C ASP A 458 -5.72 -24.49 -18.66
N GLU A 459 -5.51 -23.41 -19.41
CA GLU A 459 -6.58 -22.46 -19.80
C GLU A 459 -7.75 -23.17 -20.52
N THR A 460 -7.49 -24.35 -21.10
CA THR A 460 -8.50 -25.23 -21.72
C THR A 460 -9.52 -25.78 -20.72
N THR A 461 -9.21 -25.93 -19.43
CA THR A 461 -10.18 -26.38 -18.42
C THR A 461 -11.11 -25.26 -17.97
N ALA A 462 -10.65 -24.00 -17.91
CA ALA A 462 -11.49 -22.85 -17.56
C ALA A 462 -12.54 -22.58 -18.66
N ASP A 463 -12.18 -22.70 -19.93
CA ASP A 463 -13.12 -22.57 -21.06
C ASP A 463 -14.08 -23.78 -21.18
N ALA A 464 -13.63 -24.98 -20.85
CA ALA A 464 -14.49 -26.17 -20.83
C ALA A 464 -15.51 -26.14 -19.67
N ASP A 465 -15.12 -25.62 -18.50
CA ASP A 465 -16.03 -25.48 -17.36
C ASP A 465 -17.00 -24.30 -17.55
N ALA A 466 -16.57 -23.21 -18.17
CA ALA A 466 -17.46 -22.11 -18.59
C ALA A 466 -18.47 -22.57 -19.68
N ALA A 467 -18.06 -23.42 -20.59
CA ALA A 467 -18.94 -24.00 -21.59
C ALA A 467 -19.94 -25.00 -20.98
N LYS A 468 -19.52 -25.82 -20.00
CA LYS A 468 -20.42 -26.72 -19.24
C LYS A 468 -21.44 -25.95 -18.40
N ALA A 469 -21.01 -24.84 -17.74
CA ALA A 469 -21.90 -23.97 -16.97
C ALA A 469 -22.96 -23.30 -17.87
N LYS A 470 -22.59 -22.83 -19.07
CA LYS A 470 -23.53 -22.28 -20.05
C LYS A 470 -24.54 -23.33 -20.57
N THR A 471 -24.11 -24.57 -20.80
CA THR A 471 -25.00 -25.65 -21.22
C THR A 471 -25.94 -26.09 -20.09
N ALA A 472 -25.48 -26.15 -18.85
CA ALA A 472 -26.32 -26.45 -17.69
C ALA A 472 -27.37 -25.36 -17.43
N ALA A 473 -27.00 -24.06 -17.57
CA ALA A 473 -27.94 -22.96 -17.44
C ALA A 473 -28.99 -22.92 -18.54
N ALA A 474 -28.62 -23.28 -19.79
CA ALA A 474 -29.55 -23.40 -20.92
C ALA A 474 -30.52 -24.58 -20.74
N ALA A 475 -30.06 -25.71 -20.19
CA ALA A 475 -30.90 -26.87 -19.88
C ALA A 475 -31.91 -26.58 -18.74
N ALA A 476 -31.49 -25.84 -17.71
CA ALA A 476 -32.36 -25.42 -16.59
C ALA A 476 -33.43 -24.39 -17.03
N GLY A 477 -33.08 -23.50 -17.98
CA GLY A 477 -34.02 -22.56 -18.59
C GLY A 477 -35.08 -23.23 -19.47
N ALA A 478 -34.69 -24.31 -20.22
CA ALA A 478 -35.60 -25.08 -21.07
C ALA A 478 -36.57 -25.96 -20.26
N ALA A 479 -36.15 -26.42 -19.07
CA ALA A 479 -37.02 -27.21 -18.17
C ALA A 479 -38.12 -26.37 -17.52
N LYS A 480 -37.85 -25.09 -17.20
CA LYS A 480 -38.86 -24.18 -16.64
C LYS A 480 -39.87 -23.67 -17.68
N GLY A 481 -39.54 -23.68 -18.96
CA GLY A 481 -40.46 -23.27 -20.04
C GLY A 481 -41.47 -24.38 -20.47
N LYS A 482 -41.28 -25.65 -20.05
CA LYS A 482 -42.21 -26.77 -20.31
C LYS A 482 -43.22 -27.02 -19.19
N ALA A 483 -43.05 -26.38 -18.01
CA ALA A 483 -44.02 -26.53 -16.88
C ALA A 483 -45.05 -25.40 -16.81
N ALA A 484 -45.05 -24.48 -17.78
CA ALA A 484 -45.99 -23.35 -17.87
C ALA A 484 -46.76 -23.32 -19.19
N LYS A 485 -47.13 -24.51 -19.74
CA LYS A 485 -48.14 -24.64 -20.80
C LYS A 485 -49.15 -25.68 -20.42
#